data_f18b938a969f41cf7b1de43f2eb0486c
#
_entry.id   f18b938a969f41cf7b1de43f2eb0486c
#
_cell.length_a   1.000
_cell.length_b   1.000
_cell.length_c   1.000
_cell.angle_alpha   90.00
_cell.angle_beta   90.00
_cell.angle_gamma   90.00
#
_symmetry.space_group_name_H-M   'P 1'
#
loop_
_entity.id
_entity.type
_entity.pdbx_description
1 polymer ?
#
loop_
_entity_poly.entity_id
_entity_poly.type
_entity_poly.pdbx_seq_one_letter_code
_entity_poly.pdbx_strand_id
1 'polypeptide(L)'
;MCLKSIVLFSTQDEFYAILAIQKLFSLGFKPCNIVLVRCESSVFVQNFVKMYGITLYIYKTHRELEKFLKTEVKRMDFILSFANKIIIKDEITKLCKKAAINFHPGLLPEYKGFFSTVWAIINGEKRVGYTYHHISNEIDGGNILLQKSFRLYSKDNAFMLYHKIMQDAIFNIGKALKQSSQLGETQNKKGKYYSKDLPYDGKINTLWTNTKIRDFIRAMIFPPYKSAYVKIKDKKYFVDSFEKYQHILKEKGE
;
A
#
# COMPACT_ATOMS: atom_id res chain seq x y z
N MET A 1 -2.06 -29.42 -16.77
CA MET A 1 -1.65 -28.09 -16.26
C MET A 1 -2.07 -27.96 -14.82
N CYS A 2 -1.15 -27.77 -13.90
CA CYS A 2 -1.48 -27.66 -12.48
C CYS A 2 -2.22 -26.31 -12.25
N LEU A 3 -3.48 -26.36 -11.81
CA LEU A 3 -4.31 -25.17 -11.56
C LEU A 3 -3.64 -24.32 -10.47
N LYS A 4 -3.22 -23.10 -10.80
CA LYS A 4 -2.67 -22.15 -9.82
C LYS A 4 -3.79 -21.59 -8.97
N SER A 5 -3.58 -21.49 -7.66
CA SER A 5 -4.52 -20.88 -6.71
C SER A 5 -3.86 -19.77 -5.90
N ILE A 6 -4.63 -18.75 -5.53
CA ILE A 6 -4.12 -17.58 -4.83
C ILE A 6 -5.13 -17.02 -3.83
N VAL A 7 -4.66 -16.64 -2.66
CA VAL A 7 -5.41 -15.84 -1.70
C VAL A 7 -4.90 -14.40 -1.80
N LEU A 8 -5.77 -13.49 -2.23
CA LEU A 8 -5.50 -12.07 -2.36
C LEU A 8 -6.04 -11.32 -1.14
N PHE A 9 -5.15 -10.78 -0.32
CA PHE A 9 -5.49 -9.83 0.73
C PHE A 9 -5.46 -8.43 0.14
N SER A 10 -6.62 -7.79 0.00
CA SER A 10 -6.73 -6.42 -0.47
C SER A 10 -7.85 -5.71 0.28
N THR A 11 -7.50 -5.06 1.39
CA THR A 11 -8.47 -4.61 2.40
C THR A 11 -8.68 -3.11 2.43
N GLN A 12 -7.84 -2.31 1.75
CA GLN A 12 -7.90 -0.85 1.82
C GLN A 12 -8.71 -0.26 0.66
N ASP A 13 -8.43 -0.67 -0.56
CA ASP A 13 -8.98 -0.02 -1.76
C ASP A 13 -9.64 -1.06 -2.69
N GLU A 14 -10.95 -0.88 -2.94
CA GLU A 14 -11.73 -1.81 -3.77
C GLU A 14 -11.36 -1.72 -5.25
N PHE A 15 -11.04 -0.54 -5.74
CA PHE A 15 -10.64 -0.35 -7.13
C PHE A 15 -9.37 -1.13 -7.44
N TYR A 16 -8.36 -1.03 -6.57
CA TYR A 16 -7.11 -1.77 -6.75
C TYR A 16 -7.26 -3.28 -6.47
N ALA A 17 -8.19 -3.68 -5.61
CA ALA A 17 -8.54 -5.10 -5.46
C ALA A 17 -9.03 -5.70 -6.79
N ILE A 18 -9.95 -5.02 -7.46
CA ILE A 18 -10.50 -5.47 -8.75
C ILE A 18 -9.43 -5.48 -9.83
N LEU A 19 -8.61 -4.43 -9.93
CA LEU A 19 -7.53 -4.38 -10.92
C LEU A 19 -6.50 -5.50 -10.68
N ALA A 20 -6.17 -5.81 -9.42
CA ALA A 20 -5.30 -6.93 -9.09
C ALA A 20 -5.91 -8.26 -9.53
N ILE A 21 -7.22 -8.49 -9.31
CA ILE A 21 -7.94 -9.69 -9.78
C ILE A 21 -7.91 -9.78 -11.30
N GLN A 22 -8.19 -8.69 -12.01
CA GLN A 22 -8.12 -8.66 -13.48
C GLN A 22 -6.73 -9.01 -13.98
N LYS A 23 -5.69 -8.50 -13.29
CA LYS A 23 -4.31 -8.88 -13.58
C LYS A 23 -4.07 -10.36 -13.34
N LEU A 24 -4.59 -10.96 -12.26
CA LEU A 24 -4.49 -12.40 -12.00
C LEU A 24 -5.17 -13.20 -13.11
N PHE A 25 -6.32 -12.78 -13.63
CA PHE A 25 -6.95 -13.43 -14.80
C PHE A 25 -6.02 -13.41 -16.02
N SER A 26 -5.40 -12.29 -16.33
CA SER A 26 -4.42 -12.18 -17.44
C SER A 26 -3.20 -13.07 -17.26
N LEU A 27 -2.90 -13.49 -16.04
CA LEU A 27 -1.81 -14.42 -15.70
C LEU A 27 -2.26 -15.90 -15.66
N GLY A 28 -3.52 -16.18 -16.05
CA GLY A 28 -4.09 -17.51 -16.17
C GLY A 28 -4.61 -18.10 -14.85
N PHE A 29 -4.84 -17.29 -13.82
CA PHE A 29 -5.58 -17.72 -12.64
C PHE A 29 -7.07 -17.83 -12.99
N LYS A 30 -7.67 -18.99 -12.74
CA LYS A 30 -9.11 -19.17 -12.89
C LYS A 30 -9.85 -18.51 -11.72
N PRO A 31 -11.01 -17.86 -11.96
CA PRO A 31 -11.77 -17.19 -10.89
C PRO A 31 -12.04 -18.07 -9.67
N CYS A 32 -12.47 -19.34 -9.89
CA CYS A 32 -12.73 -20.30 -8.81
C CYS A 32 -11.49 -20.69 -7.97
N ASN A 33 -10.30 -20.31 -8.39
CA ASN A 33 -9.03 -20.52 -7.68
C ASN A 33 -8.50 -19.23 -7.00
N ILE A 34 -9.32 -18.18 -6.97
CA ILE A 34 -9.02 -16.91 -6.30
C ILE A 34 -9.91 -16.77 -5.07
N VAL A 35 -9.28 -16.50 -3.94
CA VAL A 35 -9.97 -16.08 -2.71
C VAL A 35 -9.61 -14.63 -2.47
N LEU A 36 -10.60 -13.75 -2.41
CA LEU A 36 -10.42 -12.35 -2.02
C LEU A 36 -10.74 -12.19 -0.54
N VAL A 37 -9.77 -11.70 0.23
CA VAL A 37 -9.92 -11.39 1.67
C VAL A 37 -10.04 -9.88 1.85
N ARG A 38 -11.12 -9.42 2.47
CA ARG A 38 -11.40 -8.01 2.78
C ARG A 38 -11.88 -7.83 4.22
N CYS A 39 -11.77 -6.62 4.78
CA CYS A 39 -12.39 -6.27 6.07
C CYS A 39 -13.88 -5.92 5.90
N GLU A 40 -14.23 -5.33 4.76
CA GLU A 40 -15.57 -4.92 4.35
C GLU A 40 -15.67 -4.97 2.83
N SER A 41 -16.84 -4.94 2.28
CA SER A 41 -17.03 -5.01 0.84
C SER A 41 -18.30 -4.27 0.43
N SER A 42 -18.20 -3.38 -0.57
CA SER A 42 -19.34 -2.75 -1.18
C SER A 42 -20.19 -3.74 -1.98
N VAL A 43 -21.42 -3.36 -2.28
CA VAL A 43 -22.31 -4.12 -3.18
C VAL A 43 -21.67 -4.34 -4.55
N PHE A 44 -20.88 -3.36 -5.02
CA PHE A 44 -20.17 -3.46 -6.29
C PHE A 44 -19.15 -4.61 -6.29
N VAL A 45 -18.31 -4.72 -5.28
CA VAL A 45 -17.34 -5.83 -5.17
C VAL A 45 -18.05 -7.16 -4.96
N GLN A 46 -19.11 -7.19 -4.13
CA GLN A 46 -19.91 -8.41 -3.92
C GLN A 46 -20.50 -8.93 -5.24
N ASN A 47 -21.09 -8.05 -6.06
CA ASN A 47 -21.61 -8.42 -7.36
C ASN A 47 -20.51 -8.87 -8.32
N PHE A 48 -19.37 -8.18 -8.33
CA PHE A 48 -18.21 -8.54 -9.15
C PHE A 48 -17.71 -9.95 -8.81
N VAL A 49 -17.46 -10.26 -7.54
CA VAL A 49 -16.94 -11.59 -7.16
C VAL A 49 -17.97 -12.69 -7.42
N LYS A 50 -19.25 -12.41 -7.20
CA LYS A 50 -20.35 -13.35 -7.53
C LYS A 50 -20.43 -13.64 -9.02
N MET A 51 -20.38 -12.60 -9.86
CA MET A 51 -20.43 -12.71 -11.31
C MET A 51 -19.32 -13.62 -11.86
N TYR A 52 -18.11 -13.52 -11.32
CA TYR A 52 -16.97 -14.29 -11.78
C TYR A 52 -16.75 -15.61 -11.03
N GLY A 53 -17.52 -15.90 -9.99
CA GLY A 53 -17.34 -17.12 -9.17
C GLY A 53 -16.07 -17.11 -8.33
N ILE A 54 -15.68 -15.92 -7.85
CA ILE A 54 -14.55 -15.71 -6.94
C ILE A 54 -15.04 -15.89 -5.50
N THR A 55 -14.28 -16.58 -4.66
CA THR A 55 -14.60 -16.68 -3.23
C THR A 55 -14.26 -15.38 -2.51
N LEU A 56 -15.26 -14.75 -1.88
CA LEU A 56 -15.07 -13.58 -1.00
C LEU A 56 -15.09 -14.02 0.45
N TYR A 57 -14.06 -13.65 1.21
CA TYR A 57 -14.01 -13.82 2.65
C TYR A 57 -13.94 -12.47 3.35
N ILE A 58 -14.89 -12.19 4.24
CA ILE A 58 -14.87 -10.98 5.08
C ILE A 58 -14.14 -11.31 6.38
N TYR A 59 -12.98 -10.70 6.53
CA TYR A 59 -12.10 -10.89 7.67
C TYR A 59 -12.71 -10.35 8.96
N LYS A 60 -12.74 -11.17 9.98
CA LYS A 60 -13.13 -10.82 11.35
C LYS A 60 -11.96 -11.03 12.31
N THR A 61 -11.47 -12.27 12.39
CA THR A 61 -10.35 -12.64 13.25
C THR A 61 -9.37 -13.56 12.52
N HIS A 62 -8.12 -13.60 12.98
CA HIS A 62 -7.12 -14.53 12.43
C HIS A 62 -7.53 -15.99 12.58
N ARG A 63 -8.14 -16.35 13.72
CA ARG A 63 -8.59 -17.72 13.99
C ARG A 63 -9.67 -18.18 13.01
N GLU A 64 -10.64 -17.33 12.72
CA GLU A 64 -11.70 -17.65 11.75
C GLU A 64 -11.14 -17.74 10.33
N LEU A 65 -10.25 -16.81 9.96
CA LEU A 65 -9.57 -16.83 8.66
C LEU A 65 -8.75 -18.11 8.49
N GLU A 66 -7.95 -18.48 9.48
CA GLU A 66 -7.15 -19.71 9.45
C GLU A 66 -8.03 -20.96 9.29
N LYS A 67 -9.14 -21.04 10.07
CA LYS A 67 -10.12 -22.11 9.94
C LYS A 67 -10.67 -22.18 8.52
N PHE A 68 -11.17 -21.04 8.00
CA PHE A 68 -11.70 -20.95 6.64
C PHE A 68 -10.67 -21.43 5.59
N LEU A 69 -9.44 -20.96 5.67
CA LEU A 69 -8.40 -21.35 4.71
C LEU A 69 -8.08 -22.85 4.78
N LYS A 70 -8.13 -23.45 5.95
CA LYS A 70 -7.88 -24.90 6.14
C LYS A 70 -9.05 -25.77 5.65
N THR A 71 -10.29 -25.32 5.84
CA THR A 71 -11.48 -26.15 5.55
C THR A 71 -12.02 -25.94 4.14
N GLU A 72 -12.06 -24.69 3.68
CA GLU A 72 -12.75 -24.31 2.44
C GLU A 72 -11.78 -24.14 1.25
N VAL A 73 -10.50 -23.84 1.53
CA VAL A 73 -9.51 -23.59 0.46
C VAL A 73 -8.70 -24.85 0.21
N LYS A 74 -9.15 -25.69 -0.73
CA LYS A 74 -8.53 -26.99 -1.06
C LYS A 74 -7.04 -26.91 -1.40
N ARG A 75 -6.61 -25.77 -1.96
CA ARG A 75 -5.23 -25.51 -2.37
C ARG A 75 -4.93 -24.03 -2.29
N MET A 76 -3.77 -23.68 -1.77
CA MET A 76 -3.25 -22.33 -1.74
C MET A 76 -1.78 -22.34 -2.21
N ASP A 77 -1.56 -21.97 -3.47
CA ASP A 77 -0.19 -21.90 -4.01
C ASP A 77 0.48 -20.60 -3.61
N PHE A 78 -0.27 -19.49 -3.65
CA PHE A 78 0.26 -18.16 -3.36
C PHE A 78 -0.63 -17.40 -2.37
N ILE A 79 0.01 -16.57 -1.58
CA ILE A 79 -0.61 -15.44 -0.88
C ILE A 79 -0.06 -14.16 -1.51
N LEU A 80 -0.94 -13.24 -1.88
CA LEU A 80 -0.59 -11.88 -2.29
C LEU A 80 -1.28 -10.89 -1.37
N SER A 81 -0.49 -10.11 -0.65
CA SER A 81 -0.92 -8.96 0.12
C SER A 81 -0.72 -7.71 -0.75
N PHE A 82 -1.81 -7.04 -1.12
CA PHE A 82 -1.81 -5.88 -2.02
C PHE A 82 -2.80 -4.83 -1.54
N ALA A 83 -2.36 -3.62 -1.21
CA ALA A 83 -3.20 -2.59 -0.57
C ALA A 83 -3.95 -3.15 0.65
N ASN A 84 -3.22 -3.75 1.57
CA ASN A 84 -3.75 -4.50 2.70
C ASN A 84 -3.29 -3.91 4.04
N LYS A 85 -4.20 -3.90 5.02
CA LYS A 85 -3.94 -3.45 6.40
C LYS A 85 -3.89 -4.59 7.43
N ILE A 86 -4.22 -5.82 7.03
CA ILE A 86 -4.18 -6.98 7.91
C ILE A 86 -2.74 -7.50 7.97
N ILE A 87 -2.20 -7.67 9.17
CA ILE A 87 -0.93 -8.37 9.37
C ILE A 87 -1.17 -9.86 9.13
N ILE A 88 -0.50 -10.44 8.15
CA ILE A 88 -0.61 -11.86 7.82
C ILE A 88 0.42 -12.62 8.65
N LYS A 89 -0.06 -13.38 9.63
CA LYS A 89 0.77 -14.12 10.56
C LYS A 89 1.28 -15.43 9.96
N ASP A 90 2.30 -16.00 10.60
CA ASP A 90 2.94 -17.26 10.21
C ASP A 90 1.98 -18.43 10.07
N GLU A 91 0.94 -18.53 10.92
CA GLU A 91 -0.05 -19.58 10.84
C GLU A 91 -0.78 -19.59 9.50
N ILE A 92 -0.93 -18.40 8.89
CA ILE A 92 -1.55 -18.24 7.57
C ILE A 92 -0.53 -18.48 6.46
N THR A 93 0.70 -17.93 6.58
CA THR A 93 1.72 -18.07 5.54
C THR A 93 2.16 -19.52 5.36
N LYS A 94 2.22 -20.31 6.45
CA LYS A 94 2.56 -21.74 6.44
C LYS A 94 1.54 -22.61 5.69
N LEU A 95 0.32 -22.13 5.46
CA LEU A 95 -0.65 -22.85 4.64
C LEU A 95 -0.36 -22.70 3.13
N CYS A 96 0.49 -21.75 2.77
CA CYS A 96 0.86 -21.47 1.40
C CYS A 96 1.94 -22.40 0.89
N LYS A 97 1.73 -23.02 -0.30
CA LYS A 97 2.63 -24.05 -0.84
C LYS A 97 3.85 -23.48 -1.55
N LYS A 98 3.74 -22.27 -2.12
CA LYS A 98 4.83 -21.70 -2.93
C LYS A 98 5.41 -20.45 -2.31
N ALA A 99 4.62 -19.39 -2.20
CA ALA A 99 5.11 -18.12 -1.68
C ALA A 99 4.00 -17.22 -1.13
N ALA A 100 4.31 -16.57 -0.01
CA ALA A 100 3.54 -15.47 0.54
C ALA A 100 4.31 -14.18 0.28
N ILE A 101 3.74 -13.26 -0.51
CA ILE A 101 4.38 -12.01 -0.91
C ILE A 101 3.53 -10.79 -0.52
N ASN A 102 4.21 -9.73 -0.17
CA ASN A 102 3.60 -8.43 0.12
C ASN A 102 4.04 -7.39 -0.89
N PHE A 103 3.13 -6.52 -1.28
CA PHE A 103 3.39 -5.28 -1.95
C PHE A 103 3.47 -4.15 -0.93
N HIS A 104 4.59 -3.43 -0.93
CA HIS A 104 4.81 -2.25 -0.10
C HIS A 104 5.07 -1.01 -0.99
N PRO A 105 4.31 0.11 -0.84
CA PRO A 105 4.47 1.29 -1.66
C PRO A 105 5.64 2.19 -1.20
N GLY A 106 6.79 1.58 -0.94
CA GLY A 106 8.03 2.20 -0.50
C GLY A 106 9.25 1.44 -0.99
N LEU A 107 10.40 2.12 -1.02
CA LEU A 107 11.69 1.52 -1.35
C LEU A 107 12.29 0.93 -0.08
N LEU A 108 12.13 -0.38 0.14
CA LEU A 108 12.72 -1.10 1.26
C LEU A 108 14.26 -1.22 1.12
N PRO A 109 15.01 -1.26 2.22
CA PRO A 109 14.59 -1.29 3.61
C PRO A 109 14.15 0.05 4.20
N GLU A 110 14.34 1.14 3.49
CA GLU A 110 13.84 2.45 3.93
C GLU A 110 12.32 2.52 3.85
N TYR A 111 11.69 3.47 4.54
CA TYR A 111 10.25 3.72 4.44
C TYR A 111 9.35 2.52 4.77
N LYS A 112 9.74 1.65 5.74
CA LYS A 112 8.87 0.60 6.28
C LYS A 112 7.63 1.19 6.96
N GLY A 113 6.52 0.48 6.95
CA GLY A 113 5.27 0.85 7.64
C GLY A 113 4.38 1.76 6.81
N PHE A 114 3.91 2.86 7.41
CA PHE A 114 2.84 3.68 6.84
C PHE A 114 3.34 4.95 6.17
N PHE A 115 2.52 5.50 5.25
CA PHE A 115 2.76 6.78 4.58
C PHE A 115 4.10 6.89 3.84
N SER A 116 4.64 5.78 3.33
CA SER A 116 5.97 5.72 2.69
C SER A 116 6.17 6.81 1.62
N THR A 117 5.19 6.99 0.72
CA THR A 117 5.23 8.02 -0.33
C THR A 117 5.18 9.43 0.26
N VAL A 118 4.37 9.64 1.29
CA VAL A 118 4.25 10.94 1.98
C VAL A 118 5.56 11.31 2.65
N TRP A 119 6.14 10.38 3.41
CA TRP A 119 7.42 10.61 4.07
C TRP A 119 8.57 10.82 3.10
N ALA A 120 8.59 10.11 1.96
CA ALA A 120 9.60 10.32 0.93
C ALA A 120 9.56 11.76 0.38
N ILE A 121 8.35 12.31 0.16
CA ILE A 121 8.19 13.71 -0.26
C ILE A 121 8.68 14.67 0.86
N ILE A 122 8.23 14.47 2.09
CA ILE A 122 8.61 15.32 3.24
C ILE A 122 10.12 15.35 3.47
N ASN A 123 10.78 14.22 3.26
CA ASN A 123 12.23 14.08 3.41
C ASN A 123 13.02 14.60 2.19
N GLY A 124 12.35 15.10 1.15
CA GLY A 124 13.00 15.66 -0.03
C GLY A 124 13.71 14.62 -0.90
N GLU A 125 13.22 13.37 -0.89
CA GLU A 125 13.80 12.31 -1.70
C GLU A 125 13.75 12.66 -3.19
N LYS A 126 14.74 12.17 -3.93
CA LYS A 126 14.79 12.33 -5.40
C LYS A 126 14.07 11.20 -6.12
N ARG A 127 13.84 10.10 -5.44
CA ARG A 127 13.19 8.91 -5.97
C ARG A 127 12.20 8.33 -4.99
N VAL A 128 11.11 7.80 -5.51
CA VAL A 128 10.08 7.03 -4.79
C VAL A 128 9.84 5.73 -5.53
N GLY A 129 9.15 4.78 -4.93
CA GLY A 129 8.84 3.54 -5.62
C GLY A 129 8.11 2.55 -4.74
N TYR A 130 8.23 1.29 -5.12
CA TYR A 130 7.61 0.19 -4.38
C TYR A 130 8.50 -1.04 -4.35
N THR A 131 8.14 -1.94 -3.46
CA THR A 131 8.83 -3.22 -3.25
C THR A 131 7.82 -4.35 -3.14
N TYR A 132 8.04 -5.43 -3.89
CA TYR A 132 7.49 -6.74 -3.59
C TYR A 132 8.51 -7.52 -2.79
N HIS A 133 8.10 -8.11 -1.67
CA HIS A 133 8.98 -8.86 -0.80
C HIS A 133 8.25 -10.08 -0.22
N HIS A 134 8.99 -11.07 0.27
CA HIS A 134 8.40 -12.16 1.04
C HIS A 134 7.76 -11.64 2.33
N ILE A 135 6.62 -12.22 2.72
CA ILE A 135 6.05 -11.95 4.04
C ILE A 135 6.92 -12.65 5.08
N SER A 136 7.28 -11.96 6.14
CA SER A 136 8.05 -12.43 7.28
C SER A 136 7.42 -11.98 8.60
N ASN A 137 7.97 -12.42 9.73
CA ASN A 137 7.52 -12.00 11.05
C ASN A 137 7.82 -10.53 11.36
N GLU A 138 8.80 -9.95 10.68
CA GLU A 138 9.07 -8.51 10.75
C GLU A 138 8.24 -7.77 9.71
N ILE A 139 7.54 -6.71 10.14
CA ILE A 139 6.76 -5.86 9.23
C ILE A 139 7.71 -5.28 8.17
N ASP A 140 7.37 -5.50 6.90
CA ASP A 140 8.15 -5.09 5.73
C ASP A 140 9.63 -5.54 5.77
N GLY A 141 9.93 -6.61 6.54
CA GLY A 141 11.30 -7.10 6.76
C GLY A 141 11.73 -8.29 5.90
N GLY A 142 10.83 -8.89 5.15
CA GLY A 142 11.14 -10.06 4.30
C GLY A 142 12.03 -9.73 3.10
N ASN A 143 12.65 -10.77 2.52
CA ASN A 143 13.56 -10.62 1.39
C ASN A 143 12.87 -9.98 0.17
N ILE A 144 13.58 -9.05 -0.45
CA ILE A 144 13.10 -8.28 -1.60
C ILE A 144 13.09 -9.18 -2.84
N LEU A 145 11.95 -9.23 -3.51
CA LEU A 145 11.74 -9.97 -4.77
C LEU A 145 11.86 -9.06 -5.98
N LEU A 146 11.20 -7.91 -5.90
CA LEU A 146 11.17 -6.93 -6.98
C LEU A 146 11.07 -5.54 -6.37
N GLN A 147 11.96 -4.65 -6.79
CA GLN A 147 11.89 -3.24 -6.42
C GLN A 147 11.88 -2.39 -7.67
N LYS A 148 11.07 -1.33 -7.67
CA LYS A 148 11.00 -0.39 -8.77
C LYS A 148 10.94 1.03 -8.28
N SER A 149 11.71 1.93 -8.88
CA SER A 149 11.80 3.32 -8.46
C SER A 149 11.49 4.28 -9.58
N PHE A 150 10.90 5.43 -9.21
CA PHE A 150 10.54 6.52 -10.10
C PHE A 150 11.21 7.81 -9.64
N ARG A 151 11.53 8.70 -10.58
CA ARG A 151 11.98 10.05 -10.24
C ARG A 151 10.80 10.81 -9.59
N LEU A 152 11.08 11.49 -8.49
CA LEU A 152 10.17 12.41 -7.82
C LEU A 152 10.41 13.82 -8.35
N TYR A 153 9.37 14.44 -8.90
CA TYR A 153 9.41 15.81 -9.40
C TYR A 153 8.76 16.78 -8.41
N SER A 154 9.15 18.05 -8.47
CA SER A 154 8.59 19.09 -7.59
C SER A 154 7.06 19.30 -7.74
N LYS A 155 6.51 18.98 -8.90
CA LYS A 155 5.07 19.03 -9.19
C LYS A 155 4.28 17.80 -8.70
N ASP A 156 4.96 16.73 -8.34
CA ASP A 156 4.30 15.51 -7.88
C ASP A 156 3.77 15.71 -6.46
N ASN A 157 2.57 15.22 -6.17
CA ASN A 157 2.00 15.14 -4.84
C ASN A 157 1.78 13.67 -4.43
N ALA A 158 1.42 13.44 -3.16
CA ALA A 158 1.27 12.07 -2.65
C ALA A 158 0.18 11.29 -3.38
N PHE A 159 -0.94 11.92 -3.73
CA PHE A 159 -2.03 11.27 -4.45
C PHE A 159 -1.57 10.78 -5.84
N MET A 160 -0.96 11.65 -6.63
CA MET A 160 -0.49 11.30 -7.98
C MET A 160 0.55 10.16 -7.94
N LEU A 161 1.50 10.25 -7.00
CA LEU A 161 2.55 9.24 -6.85
C LEU A 161 1.98 7.90 -6.38
N TYR A 162 1.06 7.90 -5.43
CA TYR A 162 0.41 6.68 -4.96
C TYR A 162 -0.26 5.95 -6.12
N HIS A 163 -1.10 6.64 -6.89
CA HIS A 163 -1.80 6.01 -8.02
C HIS A 163 -0.83 5.52 -9.12
N LYS A 164 0.22 6.27 -9.41
CA LYS A 164 1.28 5.83 -10.34
C LYS A 164 1.97 4.56 -9.85
N ILE A 165 2.32 4.51 -8.57
CA ILE A 165 2.95 3.34 -7.95
C ILE A 165 2.02 2.13 -7.99
N MET A 166 0.74 2.31 -7.61
CA MET A 166 -0.24 1.24 -7.59
C MET A 166 -0.48 0.62 -8.98
N GLN A 167 -0.62 1.46 -10.02
CA GLN A 167 -0.83 1.00 -11.40
C GLN A 167 0.38 0.21 -11.91
N ASP A 168 1.58 0.73 -11.74
CA ASP A 168 2.80 0.03 -12.17
C ASP A 168 3.03 -1.27 -11.37
N ALA A 169 2.73 -1.26 -10.08
CA ALA A 169 2.82 -2.45 -9.24
C ALA A 169 1.86 -3.55 -9.73
N ILE A 170 0.60 -3.24 -10.03
CA ILE A 170 -0.37 -4.19 -10.58
C ILE A 170 0.17 -4.80 -11.88
N PHE A 171 0.71 -3.97 -12.77
CA PHE A 171 1.31 -4.45 -14.00
C PHE A 171 2.42 -5.49 -13.74
N ASN A 172 3.18 -5.32 -12.67
CA ASN A 172 4.31 -6.17 -12.30
C ASN A 172 3.97 -7.34 -11.35
N ILE A 173 2.71 -7.59 -10.99
CA ILE A 173 2.30 -8.74 -10.16
C ILE A 173 2.86 -10.06 -10.72
N GLY A 174 2.76 -10.27 -12.05
CA GLY A 174 3.25 -11.49 -12.68
C GLY A 174 4.77 -11.69 -12.53
N LYS A 175 5.54 -10.61 -12.61
CA LYS A 175 6.99 -10.64 -12.38
C LYS A 175 7.30 -10.98 -10.93
N ALA A 176 6.60 -10.36 -9.97
CA ALA A 176 6.77 -10.64 -8.56
C ALA A 176 6.43 -12.11 -8.22
N LEU A 177 5.32 -12.64 -8.72
CA LEU A 177 4.94 -14.04 -8.55
C LEU A 177 5.96 -15.00 -9.18
N LYS A 178 6.57 -14.67 -10.31
CA LYS A 178 7.62 -15.48 -10.93
C LYS A 178 8.90 -15.48 -10.08
N GLN A 179 9.29 -14.33 -9.56
CA GLN A 179 10.48 -14.18 -8.72
C GLN A 179 10.31 -14.77 -7.32
N SER A 180 9.09 -14.99 -6.86
CA SER A 180 8.81 -15.53 -5.52
C SER A 180 9.25 -16.98 -5.30
N SER A 181 9.64 -17.70 -6.35
CA SER A 181 10.31 -19.01 -6.23
C SER A 181 11.79 -18.88 -5.82
N GLN A 182 12.35 -17.69 -5.83
CA GLN A 182 13.72 -17.40 -5.41
C GLN A 182 13.74 -16.90 -3.96
N LEU A 183 14.90 -17.02 -3.32
CA LEU A 183 15.09 -16.53 -1.95
C LEU A 183 14.89 -15.02 -1.83
N GLY A 184 15.17 -14.27 -2.90
CA GLY A 184 15.15 -12.82 -2.91
C GLY A 184 16.38 -12.19 -2.24
N GLU A 185 16.48 -10.88 -2.31
CA GLU A 185 17.59 -10.10 -1.73
C GLU A 185 17.30 -9.79 -0.26
N THR A 186 18.22 -10.16 0.63
CA THR A 186 18.10 -9.91 2.07
C THR A 186 18.23 -8.41 2.37
N GLN A 187 17.39 -7.89 3.25
CA GLN A 187 17.46 -6.51 3.70
C GLN A 187 18.57 -6.35 4.75
N ASN A 188 19.80 -6.10 4.31
CA ASN A 188 20.99 -6.02 5.18
C ASN A 188 21.09 -4.72 6.00
N LYS A 189 20.24 -3.72 5.72
CA LYS A 189 20.20 -2.45 6.46
C LYS A 189 18.95 -2.38 7.32
N LYS A 190 19.12 -1.86 8.54
CA LYS A 190 18.00 -1.55 9.42
C LYS A 190 17.33 -0.28 8.90
N GLY A 191 16.25 -0.44 8.13
CA GLY A 191 15.46 0.67 7.60
C GLY A 191 14.64 1.39 8.67
N LYS A 192 14.17 2.60 8.35
CA LYS A 192 13.32 3.39 9.23
C LYS A 192 11.87 2.93 9.12
N TYR A 193 11.24 2.66 10.26
CA TYR A 193 9.81 2.38 10.36
C TYR A 193 9.03 3.66 10.65
N TYR A 194 7.94 3.87 9.92
CA TYR A 194 7.02 4.98 10.11
C TYR A 194 5.68 4.46 10.64
N SER A 195 5.21 5.06 11.74
CA SER A 195 3.95 4.70 12.39
C SER A 195 2.74 5.06 11.53
N LYS A 196 1.56 4.61 11.98
CA LYS A 196 0.29 4.95 11.36
C LYS A 196 -0.20 6.38 11.64
N ASP A 197 0.53 7.13 12.47
CA ASP A 197 0.18 8.48 12.83
C ASP A 197 0.44 9.42 11.65
N LEU A 198 -0.47 10.36 11.46
CA LEU A 198 -0.35 11.33 10.38
C LEU A 198 0.94 12.17 10.56
N PRO A 199 1.79 12.31 9.55
CA PRO A 199 3.01 13.10 9.66
C PRO A 199 2.74 14.48 10.24
N TYR A 200 3.39 14.78 11.38
CA TYR A 200 3.25 16.04 12.11
C TYR A 200 1.78 16.46 12.37
N ASP A 201 0.86 15.50 12.54
CA ASP A 201 -0.59 15.72 12.65
C ASP A 201 -1.19 16.59 11.51
N GLY A 202 -0.54 16.62 10.38
CA GLY A 202 -0.92 17.49 9.24
C GLY A 202 -0.59 18.97 9.46
N LYS A 203 0.11 19.35 10.54
CA LYS A 203 0.40 20.74 10.92
C LYS A 203 1.73 21.20 10.31
N ILE A 204 1.69 22.34 9.63
CA ILE A 204 2.88 23.03 9.15
C ILE A 204 3.59 23.71 10.34
N ASN A 205 4.89 23.46 10.47
CA ASN A 205 5.74 24.25 11.35
C ASN A 205 6.26 25.46 10.55
N THR A 206 5.87 26.66 10.96
CA THR A 206 6.25 27.92 10.30
C THR A 206 7.74 28.25 10.37
N LEU A 207 8.49 27.55 11.23
CA LEU A 207 9.95 27.67 11.32
C LEU A 207 10.68 26.81 10.28
N TRP A 208 9.99 25.98 9.52
CA TRP A 208 10.61 25.22 8.44
C TRP A 208 11.01 26.14 7.28
N THR A 209 12.01 25.71 6.52
CA THR A 209 12.36 26.36 5.26
C THR A 209 11.18 26.32 4.27
N ASN A 210 11.10 27.29 3.38
CA ASN A 210 10.08 27.34 2.33
C ASN A 210 10.04 26.07 1.50
N THR A 211 11.19 25.46 1.20
CA THR A 211 11.27 24.18 0.48
C THR A 211 10.59 23.07 1.26
N LYS A 212 10.88 22.93 2.56
CA LYS A 212 10.24 21.92 3.40
C LYS A 212 8.75 22.15 3.56
N ILE A 213 8.28 23.38 3.64
CA ILE A 213 6.85 23.72 3.69
C ILE A 213 6.16 23.32 2.38
N ARG A 214 6.77 23.66 1.22
CA ARG A 214 6.25 23.23 -0.09
C ARG A 214 6.15 21.72 -0.19
N ASP A 215 7.20 21.00 0.20
CA ASP A 215 7.21 19.53 0.19
C ASP A 215 6.17 18.94 1.13
N PHE A 216 6.00 19.52 2.33
CA PHE A 216 4.99 19.07 3.26
C PHE A 216 3.56 19.30 2.73
N ILE A 217 3.28 20.48 2.16
CA ILE A 217 1.96 20.75 1.58
C ILE A 217 1.62 19.73 0.49
N ARG A 218 2.51 19.53 -0.50
CA ARG A 218 2.24 18.56 -1.58
C ARG A 218 2.21 17.10 -1.12
N ALA A 219 2.93 16.77 -0.05
CA ALA A 219 2.88 15.45 0.59
C ALA A 219 1.53 15.17 1.26
N MET A 220 0.85 16.23 1.72
CA MET A 220 -0.46 16.11 2.38
C MET A 220 -1.65 16.24 1.40
N ILE A 221 -1.41 16.33 0.09
CA ILE A 221 -2.47 16.30 -0.92
C ILE A 221 -2.84 14.85 -1.21
N PHE A 222 -3.95 14.39 -0.62
CA PHE A 222 -4.49 13.05 -0.83
C PHE A 222 -6.03 13.04 -0.63
N PRO A 223 -6.82 13.46 -1.62
CA PRO A 223 -8.28 13.41 -1.52
C PRO A 223 -8.78 11.99 -1.22
N PRO A 224 -9.84 11.81 -0.40
CA PRO A 224 -10.70 12.85 0.18
C PRO A 224 -10.20 13.39 1.55
N TYR A 225 -8.99 13.08 1.96
CA TYR A 225 -8.44 13.51 3.25
C TYR A 225 -8.14 15.02 3.26
N LYS A 226 -8.15 15.59 4.47
CA LYS A 226 -7.81 17.01 4.65
C LYS A 226 -6.34 17.25 4.33
N SER A 227 -6.05 18.35 3.64
CA SER A 227 -4.69 18.81 3.34
C SER A 227 -3.94 19.29 4.58
N ALA A 228 -2.66 19.68 4.41
CA ALA A 228 -1.89 20.36 5.44
C ALA A 228 -2.62 21.60 6.00
N TYR A 229 -2.32 21.96 7.24
CA TYR A 229 -2.86 23.20 7.81
C TYR A 229 -1.79 24.00 8.56
N VAL A 230 -1.98 25.32 8.60
CA VAL A 230 -1.29 26.22 9.52
C VAL A 230 -2.25 26.63 10.65
N LYS A 231 -1.74 26.69 11.89
CA LYS A 231 -2.50 27.18 13.04
C LYS A 231 -2.07 28.63 13.34
N ILE A 232 -3.03 29.57 13.27
CA ILE A 232 -2.83 30.98 13.62
C ILE A 232 -3.82 31.31 14.73
N LYS A 233 -3.29 31.78 15.88
CA LYS A 233 -4.09 31.89 17.12
C LYS A 233 -4.71 30.50 17.37
N ASP A 234 -5.98 30.32 17.56
CA ASP A 234 -6.61 29.01 17.79
C ASP A 234 -7.32 28.41 16.58
N LYS A 235 -7.18 29.01 15.39
CA LYS A 235 -7.85 28.56 14.18
C LYS A 235 -6.91 27.77 13.27
N LYS A 236 -7.44 26.71 12.65
CA LYS A 236 -6.76 25.92 11.63
C LYS A 236 -7.16 26.42 10.24
N TYR A 237 -6.17 26.69 9.40
CA TYR A 237 -6.36 27.09 8.01
C TYR A 237 -5.73 26.03 7.11
N PHE A 238 -6.57 25.29 6.36
CA PHE A 238 -6.12 24.24 5.46
C PHE A 238 -5.58 24.83 4.16
N VAL A 239 -4.44 24.27 3.72
CA VAL A 239 -3.71 24.73 2.56
C VAL A 239 -3.37 23.56 1.64
N ASP A 240 -3.52 23.78 0.34
CA ASP A 240 -3.26 22.83 -0.74
C ASP A 240 -2.21 23.35 -1.73
N SER A 241 -1.76 24.62 -1.52
CA SER A 241 -0.65 25.21 -2.26
C SER A 241 0.18 26.13 -1.39
N PHE A 242 1.42 26.38 -1.81
CA PHE A 242 2.31 27.29 -1.09
C PHE A 242 1.87 28.73 -1.20
N GLU A 243 1.28 29.12 -2.31
CA GLU A 243 0.72 30.45 -2.56
C GLU A 243 -0.41 30.75 -1.58
N LYS A 244 -1.33 29.79 -1.37
CA LYS A 244 -2.41 29.89 -0.39
C LYS A 244 -1.87 29.98 1.04
N TYR A 245 -0.82 29.21 1.36
CA TYR A 245 -0.14 29.31 2.66
C TYR A 245 0.41 30.72 2.90
N GLN A 246 1.13 31.30 1.92
CA GLN A 246 1.67 32.64 2.03
C GLN A 246 0.58 33.73 2.16
N HIS A 247 -0.49 33.57 1.40
CA HIS A 247 -1.65 34.48 1.47
C HIS A 247 -2.28 34.50 2.87
N ILE A 248 -2.49 33.29 3.45
CA ILE A 248 -3.04 33.17 4.80
C ILE A 248 -2.12 33.80 5.85
N LEU A 249 -0.80 33.60 5.76
CA LEU A 249 0.13 34.23 6.68
C LEU A 249 0.09 35.78 6.59
N LYS A 250 -0.01 36.31 5.36
CA LYS A 250 -0.08 37.77 5.15
C LYS A 250 -1.37 38.37 5.67
N GLU A 251 -2.50 37.67 5.55
CA GLU A 251 -3.81 38.20 5.96
C GLU A 251 -4.15 37.99 7.44
N LYS A 252 -3.68 36.88 8.02
CA LYS A 252 -4.12 36.39 9.33
C LYS A 252 -2.97 36.23 10.33
N GLY A 253 -1.73 36.46 9.90
CA GLY A 253 -0.52 36.24 10.72
C GLY A 253 -0.12 37.43 11.59
N GLU A 254 -0.84 38.52 11.55
CA GLU A 254 -0.65 39.69 12.41
C GLU A 254 -1.26 39.51 13.81
#